data_96346136f93a618f5f0bbb3e5af324d1
#
_entry.id   96346136f93a618f5f0bbb3e5af324d1
#
_cell.length_a   1.000
_cell.length_b   1.000
_cell.length_c   1.000
_cell.angle_alpha   90.00
_cell.angle_beta   90.00
_cell.angle_gamma   90.00
#
_symmetry.space_group_name_H-M   'P 1'
#
loop_
_entity.id
_entity.type
_entity.pdbx_description
1 polymer ?
#
loop_
_entity_poly.entity_id
_entity_poly.type
_entity_poly.pdbx_seq_one_letter_code
_entity_poly.pdbx_strand_id
1 'polypeptide(L)'
;MHAFTNKQIAVLVGVLSLSLLSGCTNWRQRYEYLNVEHENLKGQHAKTSAEKAKLAEQVAQDQLTIEELTKRIEGGQTAGQATGLPGEVVFDRAAGTITSTLQDSILFASGAVTLKSATSQQLDQVASVIKDRYAGRLIDVIGNTDNEPIRKSKWEDNLQLSTERANTVVRYLIKHGVPEPDIRAIGRGASRPVAENTTAAGRARNRRVEIVVHMK
;
A
#
# COMPACT_ATOMS: atom_id res chain seq x y z
N MET A 1 25.68 -80.64 -12.47
CA MET A 1 24.31 -80.23 -12.11
C MET A 1 24.21 -80.39 -10.59
N HIS A 2 24.33 -79.26 -9.85
CA HIS A 2 24.13 -79.27 -8.38
C HIS A 2 22.66 -79.12 -8.07
N ALA A 3 22.02 -80.12 -7.57
CA ALA A 3 20.64 -80.03 -7.09
C ALA A 3 20.62 -79.25 -5.76
N PHE A 4 19.89 -78.17 -5.74
CA PHE A 4 19.66 -77.41 -4.50
C PHE A 4 18.89 -78.23 -3.51
N THR A 5 19.39 -78.31 -2.31
CA THR A 5 18.73 -79.07 -1.21
C THR A 5 17.45 -78.29 -0.79
N ASN A 6 16.43 -79.04 -0.35
CA ASN A 6 15.15 -78.52 0.11
C ASN A 6 15.30 -77.40 1.19
N LYS A 7 16.37 -77.42 1.98
CA LYS A 7 16.71 -76.38 2.96
C LYS A 7 17.14 -75.08 2.30
N GLN A 8 17.87 -75.10 1.18
CA GLN A 8 18.31 -73.94 0.46
C GLN A 8 17.14 -73.28 -0.29
N ILE A 9 16.19 -74.04 -0.80
CA ILE A 9 14.97 -73.56 -1.41
C ILE A 9 14.07 -72.88 -0.37
N ALA A 10 13.92 -73.45 0.81
CA ALA A 10 13.15 -72.90 1.92
C ALA A 10 13.71 -71.54 2.41
N VAL A 11 15.05 -71.41 2.47
CA VAL A 11 15.71 -70.10 2.82
C VAL A 11 15.51 -69.03 1.74
N LEU A 12 15.64 -69.43 0.45
CA LEU A 12 15.40 -68.50 -0.67
C LEU A 12 13.95 -68.02 -0.73
N VAL A 13 12.99 -68.91 -0.50
CA VAL A 13 11.56 -68.52 -0.46
C VAL A 13 11.27 -67.66 0.76
N GLY A 14 11.89 -67.90 1.92
CA GLY A 14 11.76 -67.05 3.11
C GLY A 14 12.34 -65.67 2.95
N VAL A 15 13.48 -65.51 2.28
CA VAL A 15 14.09 -64.20 1.99
C VAL A 15 13.28 -63.44 0.96
N LEU A 16 12.72 -64.12 -0.05
CA LEU A 16 11.89 -63.49 -1.07
C LEU A 16 10.55 -63.00 -0.49
N SER A 17 9.97 -63.73 0.46
CA SER A 17 8.72 -63.29 1.13
C SER A 17 8.96 -62.16 2.11
N LEU A 18 10.13 -62.04 2.77
CA LEU A 18 10.46 -60.93 3.66
C LEU A 18 10.68 -59.61 2.87
N SER A 19 11.25 -59.68 1.67
CA SER A 19 11.48 -58.51 0.82
C SER A 19 10.18 -57.93 0.22
N LEU A 20 9.15 -58.75 0.04
CA LEU A 20 7.84 -58.32 -0.42
C LEU A 20 7.04 -57.59 0.69
N LEU A 21 7.25 -57.92 1.95
CA LEU A 21 6.59 -57.30 3.09
C LEU A 21 7.15 -55.87 3.41
N SER A 22 8.46 -55.63 3.18
CA SER A 22 9.07 -54.30 3.39
C SER A 22 8.66 -53.27 2.31
N GLY A 23 8.25 -53.70 1.11
CA GLY A 23 7.73 -52.79 0.07
C GLY A 23 6.37 -52.20 0.40
N CYS A 24 5.51 -52.98 1.07
CA CYS A 24 4.15 -52.55 1.41
C CYS A 24 4.10 -51.49 2.53
N THR A 25 5.02 -51.48 3.50
CA THR A 25 5.05 -50.50 4.59
C THR A 25 5.47 -49.14 4.11
N ASN A 26 6.38 -49.07 3.13
CA ASN A 26 6.86 -47.80 2.57
C ASN A 26 5.80 -47.13 1.65
N TRP A 27 4.96 -47.91 0.98
CA TRP A 27 3.90 -47.42 0.13
C TRP A 27 2.78 -46.73 0.93
N ARG A 28 2.39 -47.29 2.07
CA ARG A 28 1.35 -46.75 2.94
C ARG A 28 1.75 -45.39 3.53
N GLN A 29 2.98 -45.25 4.01
CA GLN A 29 3.53 -43.99 4.52
C GLN A 29 3.62 -42.93 3.42
N ARG A 30 4.02 -43.31 2.21
CA ARG A 30 4.03 -42.38 1.05
C ARG A 30 2.62 -41.93 0.66
N TYR A 31 1.66 -42.83 0.72
CA TYR A 31 0.26 -42.49 0.42
C TYR A 31 -0.32 -41.53 1.46
N GLU A 32 -0.08 -41.74 2.74
CA GLU A 32 -0.50 -40.85 3.81
C GLU A 32 0.15 -39.47 3.69
N TYR A 33 1.45 -39.41 3.40
CA TYR A 33 2.17 -38.14 3.17
C TYR A 33 1.60 -37.37 1.97
N LEU A 34 1.42 -38.02 0.83
CA LEU A 34 0.82 -37.41 -0.36
C LEU A 34 -0.61 -36.94 -0.14
N ASN A 35 -1.39 -37.65 0.66
CA ASN A 35 -2.75 -37.25 1.01
C ASN A 35 -2.77 -35.98 1.87
N VAL A 36 -1.88 -35.88 2.85
CA VAL A 36 -1.72 -34.67 3.68
C VAL A 36 -1.24 -33.50 2.84
N GLU A 37 -0.30 -33.69 1.94
CA GLU A 37 0.19 -32.66 1.02
C GLU A 37 -0.91 -32.20 0.07
N HIS A 38 -1.70 -33.15 -0.47
CA HIS A 38 -2.85 -32.83 -1.33
C HIS A 38 -3.92 -31.99 -0.61
N GLU A 39 -4.28 -32.36 0.62
CA GLU A 39 -5.25 -31.57 1.41
C GLU A 39 -4.72 -30.19 1.79
N ASN A 40 -3.43 -30.07 2.11
CA ASN A 40 -2.78 -28.78 2.35
C ASN A 40 -2.80 -27.90 1.09
N LEU A 41 -2.45 -28.46 -0.06
CA LEU A 41 -2.44 -27.76 -1.33
C LEU A 41 -3.86 -27.29 -1.72
N LYS A 42 -4.84 -28.15 -1.51
CA LYS A 42 -6.26 -27.84 -1.72
C LYS A 42 -6.74 -26.71 -0.80
N GLY A 43 -6.31 -26.72 0.47
CA GLY A 43 -6.58 -25.65 1.43
C GLY A 43 -5.94 -24.31 1.01
N GLN A 44 -4.69 -24.34 0.54
CA GLN A 44 -4.00 -23.16 0.02
C GLN A 44 -4.69 -22.62 -1.25
N HIS A 45 -5.07 -23.52 -2.17
CA HIS A 45 -5.78 -23.15 -3.39
C HIS A 45 -7.14 -22.49 -3.09
N ALA A 46 -7.88 -23.03 -2.12
CA ALA A 46 -9.14 -22.44 -1.68
C ALA A 46 -8.96 -21.04 -1.08
N LYS A 47 -7.93 -20.84 -0.23
CA LYS A 47 -7.60 -19.51 0.32
C LYS A 47 -7.22 -18.52 -0.78
N THR A 48 -6.31 -18.90 -1.67
CA THR A 48 -5.88 -18.04 -2.79
C THR A 48 -7.04 -17.71 -3.73
N SER A 49 -7.95 -18.65 -3.95
CA SER A 49 -9.16 -18.43 -4.77
C SER A 49 -10.12 -17.44 -4.11
N ALA A 50 -10.32 -17.55 -2.79
CA ALA A 50 -11.14 -16.60 -2.02
C ALA A 50 -10.52 -15.18 -1.99
N GLU A 51 -9.20 -15.08 -1.82
CA GLU A 51 -8.49 -13.81 -1.88
C GLU A 51 -8.59 -13.16 -3.27
N LYS A 52 -8.43 -13.95 -4.33
CA LYS A 52 -8.62 -13.46 -5.71
C LYS A 52 -10.03 -12.96 -5.97
N ALA A 53 -11.06 -13.66 -5.48
CA ALA A 53 -12.44 -13.24 -5.61
C ALA A 53 -12.69 -11.90 -4.88
N LYS A 54 -12.18 -11.76 -3.65
CA LYS A 54 -12.26 -10.51 -2.88
C LYS A 54 -11.55 -9.35 -3.58
N LEU A 55 -10.34 -9.58 -4.11
CA LEU A 55 -9.62 -8.56 -4.88
C LEU A 55 -10.37 -8.16 -6.15
N ALA A 56 -10.96 -9.12 -6.87
CA ALA A 56 -11.74 -8.84 -8.08
C ALA A 56 -12.97 -7.97 -7.77
N GLU A 57 -13.67 -8.26 -6.67
CA GLU A 57 -14.79 -7.44 -6.20
C GLU A 57 -14.33 -6.01 -5.86
N GLN A 58 -13.20 -5.89 -5.16
CA GLN A 58 -12.63 -4.59 -4.80
C GLN A 58 -12.24 -3.78 -6.05
N VAL A 59 -11.60 -4.40 -7.03
CA VAL A 59 -11.24 -3.75 -8.32
C VAL A 59 -12.50 -3.28 -9.05
N ALA A 60 -13.57 -4.07 -9.06
CA ALA A 60 -14.83 -3.67 -9.68
C ALA A 60 -15.46 -2.45 -8.99
N GLN A 61 -15.46 -2.42 -7.65
CA GLN A 61 -15.94 -1.28 -6.88
C GLN A 61 -15.12 -0.01 -7.15
N ASP A 62 -13.80 -0.13 -7.23
CA ASP A 62 -12.91 0.97 -7.54
C ASP A 62 -13.15 1.55 -8.94
N GLN A 63 -13.38 0.68 -9.92
CA GLN A 63 -13.72 1.11 -11.29
C GLN A 63 -15.03 1.92 -11.33
N LEU A 64 -16.07 1.49 -10.60
CA LEU A 64 -17.33 2.23 -10.50
C LEU A 64 -17.11 3.61 -9.87
N THR A 65 -16.32 3.70 -8.81
CA THR A 65 -15.99 4.96 -8.16
C THR A 65 -15.23 5.90 -9.09
N ILE A 66 -14.27 5.37 -9.84
CA ILE A 66 -13.49 6.11 -10.84
C ILE A 66 -14.42 6.65 -11.94
N GLU A 67 -15.34 5.85 -12.44
CA GLU A 67 -16.30 6.26 -13.48
C GLU A 67 -17.23 7.34 -12.97
N GLU A 68 -17.76 7.22 -11.75
CA GLU A 68 -18.62 8.23 -11.13
C GLU A 68 -17.89 9.57 -10.96
N LEU A 69 -16.66 9.55 -10.42
CA LEU A 69 -15.85 10.77 -10.26
C LEU A 69 -15.54 11.43 -11.61
N THR A 70 -15.26 10.62 -12.62
CA THR A 70 -15.02 11.13 -13.99
C THR A 70 -16.25 11.83 -14.54
N LYS A 71 -17.44 11.23 -14.43
CA LYS A 71 -18.70 11.85 -14.87
C LYS A 71 -18.98 13.16 -14.16
N ARG A 72 -18.68 13.26 -12.85
CA ARG A 72 -18.84 14.50 -12.09
C ARG A 72 -17.91 15.61 -12.58
N ILE A 73 -16.66 15.27 -12.93
CA ILE A 73 -15.68 16.22 -13.47
C ILE A 73 -16.10 16.65 -14.89
N GLU A 74 -16.50 15.73 -15.74
CA GLU A 74 -17.02 16.04 -17.09
C GLU A 74 -18.30 16.87 -17.06
N GLY A 75 -19.12 16.72 -16.00
CA GLY A 75 -20.31 17.54 -15.73
C GLY A 75 -20.02 18.94 -15.19
N GLY A 76 -18.75 19.40 -15.19
CA GLY A 76 -18.35 20.75 -14.80
C GLY A 76 -18.09 20.94 -13.30
N GLN A 77 -18.10 19.86 -12.50
CA GLN A 77 -17.63 19.95 -11.11
C GLN A 77 -16.10 19.96 -11.07
N THR A 78 -15.55 20.79 -10.18
CA THR A 78 -14.10 20.71 -9.93
C THR A 78 -13.72 19.39 -9.28
N ALA A 79 -12.52 18.88 -9.54
CA ALA A 79 -12.04 17.64 -8.93
C ALA A 79 -12.12 17.66 -7.39
N GLY A 80 -11.92 18.83 -6.77
CA GLY A 80 -12.07 19.01 -5.33
C GLY A 80 -13.52 18.82 -4.85
N GLN A 81 -14.51 19.34 -5.58
CA GLN A 81 -15.93 19.14 -5.25
C GLN A 81 -16.34 17.67 -5.42
N ALA A 82 -15.87 17.00 -6.47
CA ALA A 82 -16.18 15.60 -6.72
C ALA A 82 -15.61 14.66 -5.65
N THR A 83 -14.38 14.89 -5.23
CA THR A 83 -13.66 14.06 -4.25
C THR A 83 -13.96 14.45 -2.79
N GLY A 84 -14.35 15.72 -2.56
CA GLY A 84 -14.51 16.32 -1.23
C GLY A 84 -13.19 16.74 -0.56
N LEU A 85 -12.05 16.48 -1.19
CA LEU A 85 -10.74 16.88 -0.67
C LEU A 85 -10.48 18.37 -0.91
N PRO A 86 -9.85 19.10 0.04
CA PRO A 86 -9.50 20.50 -0.11
C PRO A 86 -8.25 20.69 -0.98
N GLY A 87 -8.02 21.93 -1.43
CA GLY A 87 -6.85 22.30 -2.22
C GLY A 87 -6.99 22.01 -3.71
N GLU A 88 -5.86 21.97 -4.40
CA GLU A 88 -5.82 21.58 -5.81
C GLU A 88 -5.87 20.05 -5.91
N VAL A 89 -6.89 19.50 -6.54
CA VAL A 89 -7.09 18.04 -6.63
C VAL A 89 -6.88 17.58 -8.06
N VAL A 90 -6.02 16.57 -8.22
CA VAL A 90 -5.72 15.90 -9.49
C VAL A 90 -6.05 14.43 -9.35
N PHE A 91 -6.74 13.90 -10.35
CA PHE A 91 -7.01 12.47 -10.48
C PHE A 91 -6.14 11.87 -11.58
N ASP A 92 -5.27 10.93 -11.19
CA ASP A 92 -4.48 10.14 -12.13
C ASP A 92 -5.13 8.76 -12.31
N ARG A 93 -5.82 8.61 -13.44
CA ARG A 93 -6.52 7.35 -13.77
C ARG A 93 -5.54 6.20 -14.02
N ALA A 94 -4.37 6.47 -14.60
CA ALA A 94 -3.39 5.43 -14.93
C ALA A 94 -2.74 4.88 -13.67
N ALA A 95 -2.35 5.76 -12.73
CA ALA A 95 -1.83 5.40 -11.43
C ALA A 95 -2.93 4.89 -10.48
N GLY A 96 -4.18 5.26 -10.69
CA GLY A 96 -5.29 5.01 -9.77
C GLY A 96 -5.11 5.79 -8.47
N THR A 97 -4.77 7.08 -8.57
CA THR A 97 -4.54 7.92 -7.40
C THR A 97 -5.31 9.23 -7.48
N ILE A 98 -5.71 9.74 -6.31
CA ILE A 98 -6.27 11.08 -6.12
C ILE A 98 -5.25 11.86 -5.30
N THR A 99 -4.73 12.95 -5.83
CA THR A 99 -3.77 13.81 -5.15
C THR A 99 -4.43 15.15 -4.79
N SER A 100 -4.48 15.44 -3.51
CA SER A 100 -4.86 16.75 -2.98
C SER A 100 -3.60 17.53 -2.58
N THR A 101 -3.39 18.71 -3.17
CA THR A 101 -2.21 19.54 -2.94
C THR A 101 -2.57 20.71 -2.03
N LEU A 102 -1.91 20.80 -0.89
CA LEU A 102 -2.02 21.88 0.08
C LEU A 102 -0.75 22.72 0.08
N GLN A 103 -0.90 24.03 -0.03
CA GLN A 103 0.22 24.97 0.00
C GLN A 103 0.89 24.97 1.39
N ASP A 104 2.21 24.89 1.43
CA ASP A 104 3.01 24.93 2.66
C ASP A 104 2.75 26.19 3.51
N SER A 105 2.61 27.33 2.85
CA SER A 105 2.31 28.62 3.49
C SER A 105 0.99 28.66 4.26
N ILE A 106 0.05 27.82 3.90
CA ILE A 106 -1.21 27.63 4.63
C ILE A 106 -0.96 26.77 5.87
N LEU A 107 -0.20 25.69 5.73
CA LEU A 107 0.01 24.68 6.77
C LEU A 107 1.00 25.13 7.83
N PHE A 108 2.11 25.76 7.44
CA PHE A 108 3.26 26.03 8.31
C PHE A 108 3.72 27.49 8.24
N ALA A 109 4.39 27.94 9.28
CA ALA A 109 5.23 29.14 9.19
C ALA A 109 6.55 28.83 8.48
N SER A 110 7.23 29.87 7.99
CA SER A 110 8.50 29.70 7.27
C SER A 110 9.55 28.96 8.12
N GLY A 111 10.14 27.89 7.58
CA GLY A 111 11.11 27.04 8.28
C GLY A 111 10.55 26.21 9.44
N ALA A 112 9.27 26.31 9.74
CA ALA A 112 8.63 25.56 10.81
C ALA A 112 7.99 24.26 10.31
N VAL A 113 7.76 23.35 11.25
CA VAL A 113 7.01 22.10 11.09
C VAL A 113 5.76 22.07 11.97
N THR A 114 5.55 23.09 12.80
CA THR A 114 4.35 23.23 13.61
C THR A 114 3.21 23.77 12.76
N LEU A 115 2.07 23.10 12.79
CA LEU A 115 0.87 23.54 12.08
C LEU A 115 0.36 24.86 12.63
N LYS A 116 -0.09 25.73 11.75
CA LYS A 116 -0.80 26.97 12.13
C LYS A 116 -2.19 26.63 12.65
N SER A 117 -2.71 27.39 13.58
CA SER A 117 -4.07 27.19 14.11
C SER A 117 -5.17 27.30 13.03
N ALA A 118 -4.96 28.17 12.04
CA ALA A 118 -5.90 28.32 10.92
C ALA A 118 -5.94 27.10 9.96
N THR A 119 -4.99 26.18 10.07
CA THR A 119 -4.86 25.00 9.19
C THR A 119 -5.79 23.86 9.60
N SER A 120 -6.24 23.84 10.87
CA SER A 120 -7.05 22.74 11.43
C SER A 120 -8.26 22.43 10.55
N GLN A 121 -8.99 23.44 10.10
CA GLN A 121 -10.21 23.26 9.30
C GLN A 121 -9.97 22.47 8.00
N GLN A 122 -8.86 22.72 7.28
CA GLN A 122 -8.56 21.98 6.05
C GLN A 122 -8.13 20.54 6.35
N LEU A 123 -7.31 20.32 7.38
CA LEU A 123 -6.88 18.99 7.77
C LEU A 123 -8.01 18.18 8.41
N ASP A 124 -8.94 18.82 9.12
CA ASP A 124 -10.15 18.18 9.64
C ASP A 124 -11.06 17.71 8.49
N GLN A 125 -11.19 18.53 7.44
CA GLN A 125 -11.90 18.13 6.23
C GLN A 125 -11.22 16.93 5.56
N VAL A 126 -9.89 16.94 5.43
CA VAL A 126 -9.13 15.80 4.89
C VAL A 126 -9.39 14.54 5.72
N ALA A 127 -9.27 14.63 7.04
CA ALA A 127 -9.50 13.49 7.94
C ALA A 127 -10.92 12.92 7.82
N SER A 128 -11.94 13.81 7.77
CA SER A 128 -13.33 13.38 7.58
C SER A 128 -13.53 12.70 6.25
N VAL A 129 -13.06 13.29 5.15
CA VAL A 129 -13.21 12.72 3.80
C VAL A 129 -12.51 11.36 3.68
N ILE A 130 -11.30 11.22 4.25
CA ILE A 130 -10.58 9.93 4.25
C ILE A 130 -11.41 8.87 4.98
N LYS A 131 -11.93 9.17 6.16
CA LYS A 131 -12.72 8.21 6.95
C LYS A 131 -14.05 7.84 6.28
N ASP A 132 -14.71 8.82 5.66
CA ASP A 132 -16.06 8.65 5.13
C ASP A 132 -16.06 8.02 3.74
N ARG A 133 -15.06 8.33 2.90
CA ARG A 133 -15.05 7.93 1.48
C ARG A 133 -13.88 7.03 1.09
N TYR A 134 -12.79 7.06 1.84
CA TYR A 134 -11.55 6.35 1.49
C TYR A 134 -11.04 5.45 2.62
N ALA A 135 -11.94 4.96 3.47
CA ALA A 135 -11.59 4.04 4.55
C ALA A 135 -10.89 2.78 4.02
N GLY A 136 -9.79 2.38 4.68
CA GLY A 136 -8.97 1.23 4.29
C GLY A 136 -8.13 1.43 3.03
N ARG A 137 -8.07 2.66 2.49
CA ARG A 137 -7.16 3.00 1.39
C ARG A 137 -5.82 3.47 1.92
N LEU A 138 -4.76 3.13 1.19
CA LEU A 138 -3.43 3.64 1.50
C LEU A 138 -3.35 5.13 1.19
N ILE A 139 -2.86 5.90 2.16
CA ILE A 139 -2.70 7.35 2.07
C ILE A 139 -1.21 7.69 2.20
N ASP A 140 -0.67 8.35 1.21
CA ASP A 140 0.67 8.93 1.28
C ASP A 140 0.59 10.44 1.53
N VAL A 141 1.24 10.91 2.58
CA VAL A 141 1.43 12.34 2.85
C VAL A 141 2.85 12.71 2.45
N ILE A 142 2.98 13.51 1.40
CA ILE A 142 4.26 13.79 0.75
C ILE A 142 4.62 15.25 0.96
N GLY A 143 5.71 15.50 1.69
CA GLY A 143 6.30 16.82 1.87
C GLY A 143 7.25 17.18 0.73
N ASN A 144 7.10 18.36 0.17
CA ASN A 144 7.98 18.94 -0.87
C ASN A 144 8.48 20.33 -0.45
N THR A 145 9.68 20.70 -0.88
CA THR A 145 10.27 22.02 -0.70
C THR A 145 10.61 22.66 -2.05
N ASP A 146 10.98 23.92 -2.03
CA ASP A 146 11.73 24.51 -3.13
C ASP A 146 13.23 24.13 -3.02
N ASN A 147 14.06 24.66 -3.93
CA ASN A 147 15.49 24.38 -3.96
C ASN A 147 16.35 25.35 -3.12
N GLU A 148 15.74 26.28 -2.38
CA GLU A 148 16.48 27.19 -1.53
C GLU A 148 17.13 26.40 -0.36
N PRO A 149 18.45 26.56 -0.12
CA PRO A 149 19.11 25.89 0.99
C PRO A 149 18.60 26.43 2.34
N ILE A 150 18.51 25.53 3.30
CA ILE A 150 18.11 25.89 4.67
C ILE A 150 19.24 26.68 5.35
N ARG A 151 18.96 27.91 5.78
CA ARG A 151 19.96 28.80 6.40
C ARG A 151 19.66 29.19 7.83
N LYS A 152 18.41 29.15 8.27
CA LYS A 152 17.97 29.75 9.54
C LYS A 152 17.14 28.82 10.41
N SER A 153 17.18 27.51 10.17
CA SER A 153 16.43 26.55 10.98
C SER A 153 17.36 25.43 11.47
N LYS A 154 16.87 24.62 12.40
CA LYS A 154 17.60 23.48 12.97
C LYS A 154 17.71 22.27 12.03
N TRP A 155 17.09 22.35 10.86
CA TRP A 155 17.02 21.24 9.91
C TRP A 155 18.31 21.17 9.10
N GLU A 156 18.82 19.96 8.86
CA GLU A 156 20.07 19.74 8.14
C GLU A 156 19.93 20.10 6.66
N ASP A 157 18.81 19.68 6.06
CA ASP A 157 18.50 19.88 4.64
C ASP A 157 16.99 19.92 4.33
N ASN A 158 16.68 20.14 3.07
CA ASN A 158 15.32 20.16 2.54
C ASN A 158 14.61 18.79 2.64
N LEU A 159 15.37 17.69 2.61
CA LEU A 159 14.82 16.35 2.75
C LEU A 159 14.31 16.14 4.18
N GLN A 160 15.13 16.49 5.19
CA GLN A 160 14.73 16.41 6.58
C GLN A 160 13.53 17.32 6.88
N LEU A 161 13.55 18.57 6.44
CA LEU A 161 12.42 19.50 6.63
C LEU A 161 11.12 18.96 6.04
N SER A 162 11.16 18.47 4.80
CA SER A 162 9.98 17.94 4.13
C SER A 162 9.44 16.68 4.80
N THR A 163 10.32 15.81 5.29
CA THR A 163 9.95 14.60 6.04
C THR A 163 9.26 14.95 7.36
N GLU A 164 9.80 15.90 8.11
CA GLU A 164 9.19 16.30 9.40
C GLU A 164 7.85 17.03 9.21
N ARG A 165 7.66 17.76 8.12
CA ARG A 165 6.37 18.35 7.75
C ARG A 165 5.34 17.28 7.43
N ALA A 166 5.71 16.28 6.61
CA ALA A 166 4.85 15.15 6.32
C ALA A 166 4.49 14.38 7.60
N ASN A 167 5.46 14.09 8.47
CA ASN A 167 5.23 13.47 9.77
C ASN A 167 4.22 14.24 10.64
N THR A 168 4.33 15.57 10.67
CA THR A 168 3.41 16.42 11.45
C THR A 168 1.97 16.32 10.93
N VAL A 169 1.78 16.32 9.61
CA VAL A 169 0.45 16.14 9.00
C VAL A 169 -0.08 14.73 9.27
N VAL A 170 0.73 13.69 9.12
CA VAL A 170 0.35 12.30 9.43
C VAL A 170 -0.11 12.16 10.87
N ARG A 171 0.67 12.66 11.84
CA ARG A 171 0.28 12.64 13.26
C ARG A 171 -1.03 13.38 13.52
N TYR A 172 -1.23 14.49 12.84
CA TYR A 172 -2.50 15.22 12.94
C TYR A 172 -3.68 14.37 12.44
N LEU A 173 -3.56 13.76 11.25
CA LEU A 173 -4.62 12.95 10.67
C LEU A 173 -4.91 11.70 11.50
N ILE A 174 -3.90 11.02 12.04
CA ILE A 174 -4.06 9.89 12.97
C ILE A 174 -4.82 10.32 14.23
N LYS A 175 -4.45 11.45 14.82
CA LYS A 175 -5.16 12.02 16.00
C LYS A 175 -6.64 12.31 15.70
N HIS A 176 -6.98 12.58 14.44
CA HIS A 176 -8.37 12.85 14.00
C HIS A 176 -9.07 11.63 13.39
N GLY A 177 -8.50 10.43 13.64
CA GLY A 177 -9.16 9.15 13.41
C GLY A 177 -8.85 8.46 12.08
N VAL A 178 -7.81 8.90 11.35
CA VAL A 178 -7.28 8.12 10.23
C VAL A 178 -6.46 6.96 10.80
N PRO A 179 -6.69 5.68 10.40
CA PRO A 179 -5.95 4.56 10.94
C PRO A 179 -4.46 4.61 10.61
N GLU A 180 -3.60 4.39 11.61
CA GLU A 180 -2.15 4.42 11.45
C GLU A 180 -1.60 3.44 10.39
N PRO A 181 -2.13 2.21 10.23
CA PRO A 181 -1.68 1.29 9.18
C PRO A 181 -1.93 1.77 7.75
N ASP A 182 -2.90 2.68 7.57
CA ASP A 182 -3.34 3.12 6.26
C ASP A 182 -2.61 4.38 5.78
N ILE A 183 -1.74 5.00 6.60
CA ILE A 183 -1.13 6.29 6.28
C ILE A 183 0.39 6.28 6.41
N ARG A 184 1.09 6.91 5.46
CA ARG A 184 2.56 7.01 5.45
C ARG A 184 3.02 8.44 5.22
N ALA A 185 4.16 8.80 5.84
CA ALA A 185 4.85 10.07 5.62
C ALA A 185 6.02 9.88 4.64
N ILE A 186 6.14 10.75 3.65
CA ILE A 186 7.20 10.72 2.63
C ILE A 186 7.80 12.12 2.51
N GLY A 187 9.11 12.25 2.73
CA GLY A 187 9.86 13.46 2.40
C GLY A 187 10.47 13.36 1.01
N ARG A 188 10.30 14.38 0.18
CA ARG A 188 10.91 14.47 -1.15
C ARG A 188 11.92 15.61 -1.28
N GLY A 189 12.00 16.50 -0.28
CA GLY A 189 12.83 17.70 -0.40
C GLY A 189 12.49 18.48 -1.68
N ALA A 190 13.52 18.92 -2.41
CA ALA A 190 13.38 19.66 -3.66
C ALA A 190 13.39 18.78 -4.93
N SER A 191 13.34 17.44 -4.80
CA SER A 191 13.57 16.50 -5.91
C SER A 191 12.45 16.43 -6.96
N ARG A 192 11.25 16.91 -6.63
CA ARG A 192 10.07 16.85 -7.51
C ARG A 192 9.38 18.21 -7.65
N PRO A 193 10.02 19.20 -8.33
CA PRO A 193 9.41 20.50 -8.56
C PRO A 193 8.23 20.39 -9.53
N VAL A 194 7.16 21.13 -9.26
CA VAL A 194 5.98 21.29 -10.14
C VAL A 194 5.97 22.65 -10.85
N ALA A 195 6.92 23.53 -10.51
CA ALA A 195 7.12 24.83 -11.14
C ALA A 195 8.61 25.21 -11.11
N GLU A 196 8.97 26.19 -11.91
CA GLU A 196 10.32 26.74 -11.98
C GLU A 196 10.76 27.33 -10.64
N ASN A 197 11.92 26.92 -10.13
CA ASN A 197 12.48 27.45 -8.88
C ASN A 197 13.10 28.84 -9.03
N THR A 198 13.25 29.34 -10.23
CA THR A 198 13.83 30.66 -10.54
C THR A 198 12.95 31.80 -10.05
N THR A 199 11.63 31.62 -10.01
CA THR A 199 10.68 32.65 -9.58
C THR A 199 10.17 32.41 -8.16
N ALA A 200 9.83 33.48 -7.43
CA ALA A 200 9.23 33.38 -6.11
C ALA A 200 7.87 32.65 -6.14
N ALA A 201 7.09 32.86 -7.18
CA ALA A 201 5.79 32.20 -7.38
C ALA A 201 5.98 30.69 -7.62
N GLY A 202 6.96 30.30 -8.45
CA GLY A 202 7.27 28.91 -8.71
C GLY A 202 7.80 28.19 -7.46
N ARG A 203 8.70 28.83 -6.69
CA ARG A 203 9.14 28.28 -5.39
C ARG A 203 7.99 28.11 -4.42
N ALA A 204 7.05 29.05 -4.37
CA ALA A 204 5.85 28.94 -3.52
C ALA A 204 4.99 27.71 -3.90
N ARG A 205 4.85 27.41 -5.19
CA ARG A 205 4.14 26.20 -5.67
C ARG A 205 4.90 24.91 -5.33
N ASN A 206 6.23 24.95 -5.34
CA ASN A 206 7.04 23.79 -4.99
C ASN A 206 6.96 23.47 -3.49
N ARG A 207 6.84 24.47 -2.61
CA ARG A 207 6.61 24.27 -1.18
C ARG A 207 5.16 23.84 -0.93
N ARG A 208 4.93 22.54 -0.89
CA ARG A 208 3.59 21.95 -0.76
C ARG A 208 3.60 20.63 -0.01
N VAL A 209 2.45 20.24 0.49
CA VAL A 209 2.16 18.89 0.96
C VAL A 209 1.11 18.29 0.02
N GLU A 210 1.40 17.12 -0.49
CA GLU A 210 0.49 16.31 -1.28
C GLU A 210 -0.09 15.20 -0.41
N ILE A 211 -1.40 15.01 -0.45
CA ILE A 211 -2.11 13.90 0.16
C ILE A 211 -2.61 13.02 -0.96
N VAL A 212 -2.00 11.85 -1.11
CA VAL A 212 -2.24 10.91 -2.21
C VAL A 212 -3.05 9.74 -1.68
N VAL A 213 -4.27 9.58 -2.18
CA VAL A 213 -5.15 8.45 -1.91
C VAL A 213 -4.95 7.43 -3.01
N HIS A 214 -4.57 6.20 -2.65
CA HIS A 214 -4.44 5.09 -3.58
C HIS A 214 -5.76 4.36 -3.72
N MET A 215 -6.28 4.29 -4.94
CA MET A 215 -7.58 3.66 -5.25
C MET A 215 -7.46 2.17 -5.62
N LYS A 216 -6.21 1.69 -5.72
CA LYS A 216 -5.92 0.28 -6.04
C LYS A 216 -5.35 -0.43 -4.82
#